data_45e04ff4a63613f68be8d62db7a8048c
#
_entry.id   45e04ff4a63613f68be8d62db7a8048c
#
_cell.length_a   1.000
_cell.length_b   1.000
_cell.length_c   1.000
_cell.angle_alpha   90.00
_cell.angle_beta   90.00
_cell.angle_gamma   90.00
#
_symmetry.space_group_name_H-M   'P 1'
#
loop_
_entity.id
_entity.type
_entity.pdbx_description
1 polymer ?
#
loop_
_entity_poly.entity_id
_entity_poly.type
_entity_poly.pdbx_seq_one_letter_code
_entity_poly.pdbx_strand_id
1 'polypeptide(L)'
;MDDRQKQPIIGEAPAFLEMLEHVSRAAPLAKPVLVVGERGTGKELVASRLHFLSERWEQPLVKVNCAALTESILESELFGHEAGAFTGAVRKHVGHFERADGGTLVLDELATVPIRTQEKILRVIEYGDFERVGGSETLQVDVRIVGSTNEDLQARVADGRFRADLLDRLAFDVITVPPLRERLDDILPLAYTFAVNMTAELRRSYFPGFTARAASALLRHHWPGNVRELKNTVERSVYRSEDPDAKIAEIAFDPFDSPFRLRAEADEEESSAPSPPAARDKPRLPTDLKERLAELEISLVRTALEKARYNQRVAAGLLGLTYHQFRGCLKRHDIPSRPDGAVRRQSRRRRPAATPAETD
;
A
#
# COMPACT_ATOMS: atom_id res chain seq x y z
N MET A 1 -32.46 6.74 4.49
CA MET A 1 -31.56 5.77 5.15
C MET A 1 -30.54 5.37 4.12
N ASP A 2 -29.28 5.69 4.34
CA ASP A 2 -28.18 5.43 3.39
C ASP A 2 -27.96 3.91 3.30
N ASP A 3 -28.04 3.36 2.10
CA ASP A 3 -27.90 1.92 1.81
C ASP A 3 -26.50 1.36 2.20
N ARG A 4 -25.53 2.25 2.45
CA ARG A 4 -24.19 1.91 2.97
C ARG A 4 -24.21 1.40 4.42
N GLN A 5 -25.30 1.66 5.18
CA GLN A 5 -25.42 1.23 6.58
C GLN A 5 -25.79 -0.27 6.71
N LYS A 6 -26.14 -0.94 5.60
CA LYS A 6 -26.58 -2.35 5.58
C LYS A 6 -25.55 -3.33 5.05
N GLN A 7 -24.28 -2.92 4.85
CA GLN A 7 -23.29 -3.89 4.39
C GLN A 7 -23.03 -4.93 5.51
N PRO A 8 -23.35 -6.21 5.27
CA PRO A 8 -23.07 -7.25 6.25
C PRO A 8 -21.55 -7.35 6.45
N ILE A 9 -21.15 -7.51 7.70
CA ILE A 9 -19.77 -7.84 8.03
C ILE A 9 -19.56 -9.32 7.68
N ILE A 10 -18.65 -9.60 6.75
CA ILE A 10 -18.35 -10.93 6.25
C ILE A 10 -16.98 -11.34 6.74
N GLY A 11 -16.88 -12.50 7.36
CA GLY A 11 -15.63 -13.10 7.82
C GLY A 11 -15.89 -14.27 8.75
N GLU A 12 -15.10 -15.32 8.61
CA GLU A 12 -15.17 -16.58 9.36
C GLU A 12 -13.80 -16.92 9.98
N ALA A 13 -12.75 -16.21 9.59
CA ALA A 13 -11.40 -16.44 10.12
C ALA A 13 -11.35 -16.24 11.64
N PRO A 14 -10.65 -17.11 12.40
CA PRO A 14 -10.58 -17.03 13.85
C PRO A 14 -10.16 -15.66 14.38
N ALA A 15 -9.11 -15.06 13.81
CA ALA A 15 -8.62 -13.73 14.21
C ALA A 15 -9.68 -12.62 13.99
N PHE A 16 -10.51 -12.76 12.95
CA PHE A 16 -11.58 -11.82 12.69
C PHE A 16 -12.76 -12.00 13.64
N LEU A 17 -13.12 -13.24 13.97
CA LEU A 17 -14.17 -13.55 14.95
C LEU A 17 -13.79 -13.08 16.37
N GLU A 18 -12.54 -13.29 16.77
CA GLU A 18 -11.99 -12.79 18.05
C GLU A 18 -12.09 -11.24 18.12
N MET A 19 -11.72 -10.55 17.04
CA MET A 19 -11.89 -9.10 16.95
C MET A 19 -13.37 -8.70 17.06
N LEU A 20 -14.31 -9.41 16.42
CA LEU A 20 -15.75 -9.13 16.53
C LEU A 20 -16.29 -9.39 17.93
N GLU A 21 -15.77 -10.40 18.63
CA GLU A 21 -16.10 -10.63 20.04
C GLU A 21 -15.61 -9.47 20.92
N HIS A 22 -14.39 -8.97 20.68
CA HIS A 22 -13.86 -7.78 21.36
C HIS A 22 -14.77 -6.56 21.11
N VAL A 23 -15.17 -6.31 19.85
CA VAL A 23 -16.15 -5.25 19.50
C VAL A 23 -17.44 -5.40 20.32
N SER A 24 -17.98 -6.62 20.44
CA SER A 24 -19.22 -6.89 21.14
C SER A 24 -19.12 -6.61 22.65
N ARG A 25 -17.95 -6.86 23.25
CA ARG A 25 -17.66 -6.56 24.66
C ARG A 25 -17.47 -5.07 24.91
N ALA A 26 -16.84 -4.35 23.98
CA ALA A 26 -16.57 -2.91 24.10
C ALA A 26 -17.80 -2.04 23.77
N ALA A 27 -18.73 -2.56 22.97
CA ALA A 27 -19.88 -1.79 22.47
C ALA A 27 -20.78 -1.20 23.56
N PRO A 28 -21.17 -1.92 24.66
CA PRO A 28 -22.04 -1.36 25.70
C PRO A 28 -21.40 -0.24 26.51
N LEU A 29 -20.07 -0.11 26.50
CA LEU A 29 -19.37 0.89 27.28
C LEU A 29 -19.49 2.27 26.63
N ALA A 30 -19.81 3.30 27.43
CA ALA A 30 -19.84 4.68 26.98
C ALA A 30 -18.45 5.33 26.81
N LYS A 31 -17.37 4.53 26.96
CA LYS A 31 -15.99 5.01 26.87
C LYS A 31 -15.53 5.16 25.43
N PRO A 32 -14.53 6.02 25.16
CA PRO A 32 -13.89 6.10 23.87
C PRO A 32 -13.24 4.77 23.47
N VAL A 33 -13.18 4.48 22.16
CA VAL A 33 -12.55 3.29 21.61
C VAL A 33 -11.72 3.71 20.39
N LEU A 34 -10.49 3.19 20.30
CA LEU A 34 -9.66 3.32 19.10
C LEU A 34 -9.78 2.04 18.25
N VAL A 35 -10.02 2.22 16.95
CA VAL A 35 -10.02 1.16 15.94
C VAL A 35 -8.77 1.34 15.07
N VAL A 36 -7.79 0.49 15.24
CA VAL A 36 -6.52 0.55 14.50
C VAL A 36 -6.42 -0.56 13.48
N GLY A 37 -5.73 -0.31 12.36
CA GLY A 37 -5.51 -1.33 11.34
C GLY A 37 -5.14 -0.70 10.00
N GLU A 38 -4.61 -1.51 9.10
CA GLU A 38 -4.17 -1.06 7.78
C GLU A 38 -5.29 -0.44 6.95
N ARG A 39 -4.91 0.30 5.90
CA ARG A 39 -5.90 0.84 4.95
C ARG A 39 -6.68 -0.29 4.29
N GLY A 40 -8.00 -0.09 4.15
CA GLY A 40 -8.87 -1.04 3.46
C GLY A 40 -9.25 -2.29 4.24
N THR A 41 -8.92 -2.40 5.55
CA THR A 41 -9.30 -3.55 6.40
C THR A 41 -10.75 -3.57 6.83
N GLY A 42 -11.45 -2.42 6.74
CA GLY A 42 -12.86 -2.29 7.14
C GLY A 42 -13.08 -1.63 8.50
N LYS A 43 -12.13 -0.81 8.99
CA LYS A 43 -12.24 -0.06 10.26
C LYS A 43 -13.56 0.70 10.40
N GLU A 44 -14.05 1.31 9.31
CA GLU A 44 -15.33 2.05 9.33
C GLU A 44 -16.53 1.16 9.65
N LEU A 45 -16.54 -0.10 9.19
CA LEU A 45 -17.61 -1.06 9.51
C LEU A 45 -17.55 -1.47 10.99
N VAL A 46 -16.34 -1.64 11.52
CA VAL A 46 -16.10 -1.94 12.95
C VAL A 46 -16.58 -0.78 13.81
N ALA A 47 -16.22 0.47 13.47
CA ALA A 47 -16.68 1.67 14.18
C ALA A 47 -18.21 1.80 14.16
N SER A 48 -18.85 1.51 13.02
CA SER A 48 -20.31 1.48 12.94
C SER A 48 -20.93 0.39 13.80
N ARG A 49 -20.32 -0.81 13.84
CA ARG A 49 -20.81 -1.92 14.66
C ARG A 49 -20.72 -1.62 16.16
N LEU A 50 -19.67 -0.91 16.61
CA LEU A 50 -19.57 -0.42 17.99
C LEU A 50 -20.78 0.46 18.40
N HIS A 51 -21.25 1.30 17.47
CA HIS A 51 -22.45 2.10 17.72
C HIS A 51 -23.71 1.24 17.73
N PHE A 52 -23.95 0.40 16.72
CA PHE A 52 -25.19 -0.38 16.61
C PHE A 52 -25.34 -1.47 17.68
N LEU A 53 -24.26 -1.90 18.33
CA LEU A 53 -24.29 -2.82 19.48
C LEU A 53 -24.28 -2.09 20.82
N SER A 54 -24.24 -0.75 20.84
CA SER A 54 -24.26 0.05 22.08
C SER A 54 -25.68 0.39 22.54
N GLU A 55 -25.80 0.90 23.77
CA GLU A 55 -27.04 1.46 24.29
C GLU A 55 -27.54 2.71 23.52
N ARG A 56 -26.64 3.30 22.68
CA ARG A 56 -26.92 4.49 21.86
C ARG A 56 -27.31 4.16 20.42
N TRP A 57 -27.66 2.92 20.10
CA TRP A 57 -27.91 2.46 18.74
C TRP A 57 -29.03 3.20 17.97
N GLU A 58 -30.00 3.78 18.68
CA GLU A 58 -31.08 4.61 18.11
C GLU A 58 -30.70 6.10 18.01
N GLN A 59 -29.58 6.49 18.63
CA GLN A 59 -29.11 7.87 18.68
C GLN A 59 -28.27 8.21 17.42
N PRO A 60 -27.95 9.49 17.19
CA PRO A 60 -27.19 9.88 16.03
C PRO A 60 -25.81 9.17 15.93
N LEU A 61 -25.51 8.65 14.74
CA LEU A 61 -24.17 8.21 14.35
C LEU A 61 -23.60 9.19 13.33
N VAL A 62 -22.67 10.01 13.75
CA VAL A 62 -21.98 10.98 12.90
C VAL A 62 -20.59 10.47 12.57
N LYS A 63 -20.19 10.55 11.29
CA LYS A 63 -18.87 10.11 10.82
C LYS A 63 -18.15 11.26 10.14
N VAL A 64 -16.89 11.45 10.45
CA VAL A 64 -16.03 12.48 9.87
C VAL A 64 -14.72 11.86 9.45
N ASN A 65 -14.32 12.06 8.18
CA ASN A 65 -12.98 11.75 7.72
C ASN A 65 -12.11 12.98 7.89
N CYS A 66 -11.19 12.95 8.85
CA CYS A 66 -10.33 14.08 9.19
C CYS A 66 -9.31 14.40 8.11
N ALA A 67 -8.90 13.41 7.29
CA ALA A 67 -7.94 13.62 6.20
C ALA A 67 -8.55 14.31 4.97
N ALA A 68 -9.86 14.34 4.85
CA ALA A 68 -10.54 14.90 3.69
C ALA A 68 -10.69 16.44 3.74
N LEU A 69 -10.37 17.07 4.87
CA LEU A 69 -10.66 18.48 5.15
C LEU A 69 -9.34 19.24 5.49
N THR A 70 -9.27 20.50 5.11
CA THR A 70 -8.20 21.38 5.59
C THR A 70 -8.41 21.74 7.06
N GLU A 71 -7.35 22.15 7.76
CA GLU A 71 -7.41 22.42 9.21
C GLU A 71 -8.55 23.36 9.61
N SER A 72 -8.69 24.49 8.93
CA SER A 72 -9.76 25.47 9.22
C SER A 72 -11.16 24.94 8.95
N ILE A 73 -11.33 24.12 7.91
CA ILE A 73 -12.62 23.49 7.59
C ILE A 73 -12.91 22.39 8.60
N LEU A 74 -11.91 21.56 8.95
CA LEU A 74 -12.08 20.49 9.95
C LEU A 74 -12.55 21.04 11.29
N GLU A 75 -11.93 22.12 11.76
CA GLU A 75 -12.31 22.78 13.01
C GLU A 75 -13.76 23.30 12.96
N SER A 76 -14.12 23.97 11.86
CA SER A 76 -15.49 24.47 11.64
C SER A 76 -16.52 23.35 11.53
N GLU A 77 -16.18 22.22 10.87
CA GLU A 77 -17.09 21.06 10.77
C GLU A 77 -17.26 20.34 12.11
N LEU A 78 -16.18 20.19 12.89
CA LEU A 78 -16.25 19.51 14.18
C LEU A 78 -17.02 20.32 15.23
N PHE A 79 -16.67 21.60 15.41
CA PHE A 79 -17.16 22.44 16.50
C PHE A 79 -18.24 23.44 16.08
N GLY A 80 -18.47 23.60 14.76
CA GLY A 80 -19.35 24.64 14.25
C GLY A 80 -18.71 26.03 14.27
N HIS A 81 -19.40 27.01 13.70
CA HIS A 81 -18.96 28.42 13.74
C HIS A 81 -20.13 29.39 13.87
N GLU A 82 -19.88 30.54 14.44
CA GLU A 82 -20.80 31.65 14.47
C GLU A 82 -20.70 32.48 13.18
N ALA A 83 -21.78 33.21 12.87
CA ALA A 83 -21.77 34.14 11.74
C ALA A 83 -20.67 35.19 11.93
N GLY A 84 -19.82 35.42 10.92
CA GLY A 84 -18.70 36.35 10.98
C GLY A 84 -17.39 35.78 11.56
N ALA A 85 -17.34 34.50 11.93
CA ALA A 85 -16.15 33.88 12.53
C ALA A 85 -14.89 33.94 11.64
N PHE A 86 -15.07 33.90 10.32
CA PHE A 86 -14.02 34.07 9.31
C PHE A 86 -14.58 34.59 8.00
N THR A 87 -13.71 34.96 7.06
CA THR A 87 -14.14 35.42 5.73
C THR A 87 -14.90 34.34 4.99
N GLY A 88 -16.23 34.57 4.76
CA GLY A 88 -17.14 33.59 4.16
C GLY A 88 -18.10 32.91 5.15
N ALA A 89 -17.95 33.09 6.46
CA ALA A 89 -18.90 32.62 7.47
C ALA A 89 -20.15 33.51 7.52
N VAL A 90 -21.01 33.42 6.50
CA VAL A 90 -22.22 34.26 6.38
C VAL A 90 -23.32 33.87 7.39
N ARG A 91 -23.37 32.59 7.77
CA ARG A 91 -24.38 32.03 8.66
C ARG A 91 -23.74 31.17 9.73
N LYS A 92 -24.42 31.01 10.86
CA LYS A 92 -24.05 30.02 11.89
C LYS A 92 -24.10 28.60 11.31
N HIS A 93 -23.09 27.78 11.63
CA HIS A 93 -23.00 26.38 11.29
C HIS A 93 -22.99 25.51 12.53
N VAL A 94 -23.81 24.46 12.54
CA VAL A 94 -23.87 23.46 13.62
C VAL A 94 -22.84 22.37 13.38
N GLY A 95 -21.90 22.22 14.33
CA GLY A 95 -20.80 21.27 14.22
C GLY A 95 -21.22 19.80 14.43
N HIS A 96 -20.27 18.92 14.11
CA HIS A 96 -20.51 17.47 14.25
C HIS A 96 -20.67 17.05 15.72
N PHE A 97 -20.00 17.70 16.68
CA PHE A 97 -20.17 17.43 18.11
C PHE A 97 -21.60 17.73 18.56
N GLU A 98 -22.19 18.86 18.14
CA GLU A 98 -23.60 19.18 18.43
C GLU A 98 -24.55 18.18 17.76
N ARG A 99 -24.27 17.79 16.52
CA ARG A 99 -25.09 16.83 15.75
C ARG A 99 -25.05 15.42 16.32
N ALA A 100 -23.93 15.06 16.99
CA ALA A 100 -23.72 13.76 17.60
C ALA A 100 -24.17 13.69 19.05
N ASP A 101 -24.75 14.77 19.60
CA ASP A 101 -25.17 14.82 21.00
C ASP A 101 -26.14 13.68 21.37
N GLY A 102 -25.91 13.04 22.50
CA GLY A 102 -26.55 11.79 22.93
C GLY A 102 -26.09 10.54 22.18
N GLY A 103 -25.35 10.68 21.09
CA GLY A 103 -24.98 9.61 20.15
C GLY A 103 -23.50 9.25 20.13
N THR A 104 -23.01 8.97 18.92
CA THR A 104 -21.62 8.55 18.66
C THR A 104 -21.01 9.37 17.52
N LEU A 105 -19.81 9.90 17.74
CA LEU A 105 -18.98 10.56 16.73
C LEU A 105 -17.80 9.63 16.35
N VAL A 106 -17.71 9.26 15.09
CA VAL A 106 -16.58 8.51 14.53
C VAL A 106 -15.61 9.47 13.85
N LEU A 107 -14.40 9.53 14.36
CA LEU A 107 -13.28 10.31 13.78
C LEU A 107 -12.37 9.37 13.01
N ASP A 108 -12.54 9.32 11.68
CA ASP A 108 -11.69 8.50 10.80
C ASP A 108 -10.41 9.24 10.39
N GLU A 109 -9.31 8.50 10.20
CA GLU A 109 -7.96 9.01 9.94
C GLU A 109 -7.51 10.00 11.03
N LEU A 110 -7.77 9.66 12.29
CA LEU A 110 -7.52 10.51 13.48
C LEU A 110 -6.08 11.04 13.57
N ALA A 111 -5.10 10.27 13.08
CA ALA A 111 -3.69 10.68 13.08
C ALA A 111 -3.41 11.96 12.27
N THR A 112 -4.33 12.36 11.37
CA THR A 112 -4.17 13.56 10.53
C THR A 112 -4.69 14.84 11.17
N VAL A 113 -5.36 14.74 12.33
CA VAL A 113 -5.93 15.90 13.03
C VAL A 113 -4.83 16.85 13.51
N PRO A 114 -4.89 18.16 13.22
CA PRO A 114 -3.92 19.13 13.66
C PRO A 114 -3.88 19.28 15.20
N ILE A 115 -2.71 19.60 15.76
CA ILE A 115 -2.48 19.69 17.22
C ILE A 115 -3.48 20.63 17.91
N ARG A 116 -3.81 21.77 17.31
CA ARG A 116 -4.79 22.72 17.88
C ARG A 116 -6.20 22.12 17.97
N THR A 117 -6.60 21.37 16.95
CA THR A 117 -7.88 20.68 16.92
C THR A 117 -7.89 19.52 17.93
N GLN A 118 -6.76 18.80 18.09
CA GLN A 118 -6.62 17.76 19.12
C GLN A 118 -6.86 18.33 20.54
N GLU A 119 -6.40 19.52 20.84
CA GLU A 119 -6.62 20.18 22.14
C GLU A 119 -8.11 20.43 22.41
N LYS A 120 -8.85 20.90 21.41
CA LYS A 120 -10.29 21.08 21.53
C LYS A 120 -11.04 19.76 21.68
N ILE A 121 -10.64 18.72 20.92
CA ILE A 121 -11.22 17.37 21.06
C ILE A 121 -10.99 16.83 22.47
N LEU A 122 -9.79 16.99 23.03
CA LEU A 122 -9.48 16.58 24.39
C LEU A 122 -10.42 17.23 25.39
N ARG A 123 -10.68 18.54 25.27
CA ARG A 123 -11.60 19.26 26.15
C ARG A 123 -13.02 18.68 26.09
N VAL A 124 -13.52 18.34 24.89
CA VAL A 124 -14.84 17.71 24.76
C VAL A 124 -14.87 16.33 25.42
N ILE A 125 -13.81 15.53 25.26
CA ILE A 125 -13.74 14.18 25.86
C ILE A 125 -13.69 14.25 27.39
N GLU A 126 -12.98 15.25 27.96
CA GLU A 126 -12.80 15.36 29.42
C GLU A 126 -14.00 16.02 30.13
N TYR A 127 -14.53 17.09 29.54
CA TYR A 127 -15.50 17.94 30.18
C TYR A 127 -16.87 17.95 29.51
N GLY A 128 -16.99 17.42 28.29
CA GLY A 128 -18.23 17.46 27.51
C GLY A 128 -18.54 18.84 26.97
N ASP A 129 -17.62 19.80 27.02
CA ASP A 129 -17.83 21.19 26.64
C ASP A 129 -16.92 21.69 25.53
N PHE A 130 -17.41 22.65 24.76
CA PHE A 130 -16.65 23.37 23.74
C PHE A 130 -17.30 24.69 23.35
N GLU A 131 -16.58 25.50 22.58
CA GLU A 131 -17.11 26.74 22.00
C GLU A 131 -17.03 26.66 20.47
N ARG A 132 -18.02 27.24 19.78
CA ARG A 132 -17.96 27.38 18.32
C ARG A 132 -16.84 28.30 17.91
N VAL A 133 -16.33 28.13 16.70
CA VAL A 133 -15.31 29.01 16.11
C VAL A 133 -15.89 30.44 16.03
N GLY A 134 -15.20 31.40 16.60
CA GLY A 134 -15.63 32.80 16.67
C GLY A 134 -16.74 33.09 17.67
N GLY A 135 -17.17 32.11 18.45
CA GLY A 135 -18.14 32.27 19.54
C GLY A 135 -17.48 32.27 20.93
N SER A 136 -18.24 32.65 21.93
CA SER A 136 -17.88 32.62 23.37
C SER A 136 -18.88 31.86 24.21
N GLU A 137 -19.93 31.28 23.60
CA GLU A 137 -20.93 30.46 24.26
C GLU A 137 -20.36 29.06 24.47
N THR A 138 -20.32 28.60 25.74
CA THR A 138 -19.94 27.22 26.05
C THR A 138 -21.11 26.29 25.82
N LEU A 139 -20.96 25.29 25.00
CA LEU A 139 -21.94 24.26 24.69
C LEU A 139 -21.57 22.97 25.41
N GLN A 140 -22.59 22.29 25.94
CA GLN A 140 -22.44 20.99 26.59
C GLN A 140 -23.01 19.90 25.70
N VAL A 141 -22.26 18.78 25.58
CA VAL A 141 -22.64 17.61 24.78
C VAL A 141 -22.24 16.33 25.49
N ASP A 142 -23.01 15.26 25.27
CA ASP A 142 -22.69 13.90 25.68
C ASP A 142 -22.47 13.02 24.46
N VAL A 143 -21.23 12.94 24.00
CA VAL A 143 -20.86 12.22 22.74
C VAL A 143 -19.87 11.10 23.04
N ARG A 144 -20.23 9.88 22.63
CA ARG A 144 -19.26 8.78 22.60
C ARG A 144 -18.31 8.94 21.40
N ILE A 145 -16.99 8.90 21.63
CA ILE A 145 -15.99 9.01 20.56
C ILE A 145 -15.50 7.62 20.15
N VAL A 146 -15.45 7.37 18.83
CA VAL A 146 -14.74 6.23 18.24
C VAL A 146 -13.70 6.80 17.27
N GLY A 147 -12.42 6.66 17.61
CA GLY A 147 -11.32 7.05 16.71
C GLY A 147 -10.94 5.90 15.80
N SER A 148 -10.61 6.18 14.52
CA SER A 148 -10.00 5.18 13.65
C SER A 148 -8.73 5.73 12.98
N THR A 149 -7.73 4.86 12.83
CA THR A 149 -6.45 5.22 12.21
C THR A 149 -5.74 4.00 11.60
N ASN A 150 -4.92 4.26 10.59
CA ASN A 150 -3.98 3.28 10.03
C ASN A 150 -2.53 3.58 10.42
N GLU A 151 -2.31 4.59 11.26
CA GLU A 151 -0.98 5.01 11.68
C GLU A 151 -0.73 4.64 13.15
N ASP A 152 0.56 4.50 13.50
CA ASP A 152 1.00 4.32 14.87
C ASP A 152 0.93 5.66 15.63
N LEU A 153 -0.09 5.81 16.47
CA LEU A 153 -0.28 7.02 17.28
C LEU A 153 0.82 7.20 18.34
N GLN A 154 1.43 6.12 18.84
CA GLN A 154 2.52 6.22 19.82
C GLN A 154 3.77 6.81 19.15
N ALA A 155 4.09 6.37 17.92
CA ALA A 155 5.14 6.98 17.14
C ALA A 155 4.84 8.47 16.83
N ARG A 156 3.58 8.80 16.52
CA ARG A 156 3.14 10.19 16.31
C ARG A 156 3.28 11.05 17.57
N VAL A 157 3.06 10.51 18.76
CA VAL A 157 3.30 11.20 20.05
C VAL A 157 4.79 11.46 20.23
N ALA A 158 5.65 10.46 19.98
CA ALA A 158 7.10 10.63 20.07
C ALA A 158 7.63 11.71 19.12
N ASP A 159 7.04 11.85 17.93
CA ASP A 159 7.35 12.88 16.93
C ASP A 159 6.73 14.26 17.25
N GLY A 160 5.94 14.41 18.33
CA GLY A 160 5.22 15.64 18.65
C GLY A 160 4.07 16.00 17.70
N ARG A 161 3.61 15.04 16.88
CA ARG A 161 2.51 15.22 15.92
C ARG A 161 1.15 14.75 16.45
N PHE A 162 1.14 14.11 17.62
CA PHE A 162 -0.07 13.74 18.35
C PHE A 162 0.14 14.00 19.84
N ARG A 163 -0.90 14.44 20.55
CA ARG A 163 -0.82 14.73 21.98
C ARG A 163 -0.93 13.45 22.80
N ALA A 164 -0.03 13.28 23.77
CA ALA A 164 -0.04 12.11 24.65
C ALA A 164 -1.30 12.03 25.50
N ASP A 165 -1.74 13.19 26.06
CA ASP A 165 -2.94 13.30 26.91
C ASP A 165 -4.23 12.92 26.13
N LEU A 166 -4.34 13.34 24.87
CA LEU A 166 -5.47 12.92 24.02
C LEU A 166 -5.43 11.42 23.73
N LEU A 167 -4.23 10.86 23.45
CA LEU A 167 -4.08 9.43 23.24
C LEU A 167 -4.54 8.62 24.47
N ASP A 168 -4.12 9.03 25.66
CA ASP A 168 -4.50 8.36 26.92
C ASP A 168 -6.00 8.36 27.16
N ARG A 169 -6.71 9.41 26.72
CA ARG A 169 -8.18 9.51 26.85
C ARG A 169 -8.91 8.69 25.79
N LEU A 170 -8.39 8.63 24.57
CA LEU A 170 -8.97 7.88 23.44
C LEU A 170 -8.71 6.38 23.52
N ALA A 171 -7.55 5.99 24.02
CA ALA A 171 -7.10 4.61 24.07
C ALA A 171 -7.61 3.88 25.35
N PHE A 172 -8.82 4.17 25.81
CA PHE A 172 -9.42 3.38 26.89
C PHE A 172 -9.51 1.89 26.48
N ASP A 173 -9.89 1.65 25.24
CA ASP A 173 -9.85 0.34 24.61
C ASP A 173 -9.38 0.47 23.15
N VAL A 174 -8.56 -0.50 22.69
CA VAL A 174 -7.97 -0.48 21.35
C VAL A 174 -8.31 -1.78 20.63
N ILE A 175 -9.08 -1.66 19.56
CA ILE A 175 -9.46 -2.78 18.72
C ILE A 175 -8.60 -2.79 17.46
N THR A 176 -7.80 -3.82 17.30
CA THR A 176 -6.97 -4.01 16.09
C THR A 176 -7.71 -4.83 15.06
N VAL A 177 -7.91 -4.27 13.87
CA VAL A 177 -8.53 -4.98 12.74
C VAL A 177 -7.44 -5.74 11.98
N PRO A 178 -7.50 -7.09 11.95
CA PRO A 178 -6.47 -7.88 11.32
C PRO A 178 -6.41 -7.61 9.80
N PRO A 179 -5.21 -7.52 9.20
CA PRO A 179 -5.05 -7.40 7.77
C PRO A 179 -5.50 -8.69 7.06
N LEU A 180 -5.87 -8.58 5.78
CA LEU A 180 -6.47 -9.69 5.03
C LEU A 180 -5.55 -10.92 4.91
N ARG A 181 -4.23 -10.71 4.91
CA ARG A 181 -3.22 -11.80 4.91
C ARG A 181 -3.21 -12.63 6.19
N GLU A 182 -3.75 -12.13 7.31
CA GLU A 182 -3.89 -12.85 8.60
C GLU A 182 -5.28 -13.52 8.74
N ARG A 183 -6.15 -13.38 7.73
CA ARG A 183 -7.49 -13.98 7.69
C ARG A 183 -7.78 -14.58 6.31
N LEU A 184 -6.97 -15.54 5.93
CA LEU A 184 -7.02 -16.17 4.59
C LEU A 184 -8.37 -16.82 4.29
N ASP A 185 -9.05 -17.37 5.32
CA ASP A 185 -10.35 -18.01 5.19
C ASP A 185 -11.44 -17.02 4.72
N ASP A 186 -11.26 -15.72 4.96
CA ASP A 186 -12.22 -14.69 4.55
C ASP A 186 -12.08 -14.28 3.07
N ILE A 187 -10.94 -14.58 2.41
CA ILE A 187 -10.64 -14.10 1.06
C ILE A 187 -11.68 -14.59 0.07
N LEU A 188 -11.96 -15.88 0.04
CA LEU A 188 -12.91 -16.45 -0.94
C LEU A 188 -14.36 -16.05 -0.65
N PRO A 189 -14.88 -16.11 0.59
CA PRO A 189 -16.23 -15.60 0.90
C PRO A 189 -16.42 -14.13 0.50
N LEU A 190 -15.45 -13.26 0.81
CA LEU A 190 -15.46 -11.86 0.39
C LEU A 190 -15.44 -11.73 -1.14
N ALA A 191 -14.54 -12.44 -1.82
CA ALA A 191 -14.43 -12.42 -3.27
C ALA A 191 -15.72 -12.87 -3.95
N TYR A 192 -16.36 -13.94 -3.47
CA TYR A 192 -17.65 -14.38 -3.96
C TYR A 192 -18.74 -13.33 -3.79
N THR A 193 -18.80 -12.71 -2.61
CA THR A 193 -19.80 -11.66 -2.34
C THR A 193 -19.59 -10.46 -3.27
N PHE A 194 -18.39 -9.99 -3.48
CA PHE A 194 -18.11 -8.88 -4.39
C PHE A 194 -18.40 -9.24 -5.84
N ALA A 195 -18.09 -10.47 -6.24
CA ALA A 195 -18.38 -10.95 -7.59
C ALA A 195 -19.90 -11.05 -7.86
N VAL A 196 -20.67 -11.56 -6.90
CA VAL A 196 -22.14 -11.61 -7.00
C VAL A 196 -22.74 -10.21 -7.08
N ASN A 197 -22.27 -9.27 -6.24
CA ASN A 197 -22.74 -7.89 -6.26
C ASN A 197 -22.44 -7.22 -7.60
N MET A 198 -21.22 -7.38 -8.13
CA MET A 198 -20.83 -6.83 -9.45
C MET A 198 -21.62 -7.46 -10.58
N THR A 199 -21.88 -8.77 -10.52
CA THR A 199 -22.72 -9.49 -11.48
C THR A 199 -24.13 -8.91 -11.52
N ALA A 200 -24.73 -8.65 -10.36
CA ALA A 200 -26.03 -8.00 -10.24
C ALA A 200 -26.03 -6.55 -10.78
N GLU A 201 -24.97 -5.77 -10.51
CA GLU A 201 -24.80 -4.41 -11.05
C GLU A 201 -24.72 -4.42 -12.59
N LEU A 202 -24.04 -5.42 -13.18
CA LEU A 202 -23.97 -5.66 -14.62
C LEU A 202 -25.27 -6.24 -15.20
N ARG A 203 -26.30 -6.48 -14.40
CA ARG A 203 -27.57 -7.09 -14.80
C ARG A 203 -27.41 -8.48 -15.43
N ARG A 204 -26.37 -9.24 -15.02
CA ARG A 204 -26.17 -10.62 -15.41
C ARG A 204 -26.99 -11.52 -14.50
N SER A 205 -27.44 -12.69 -15.02
CA SER A 205 -28.39 -13.57 -14.32
C SER A 205 -27.80 -14.22 -13.07
N TYR A 206 -26.51 -14.60 -13.10
CA TYR A 206 -25.81 -15.26 -12.00
C TYR A 206 -24.29 -15.11 -12.13
N PHE A 207 -23.59 -15.37 -11.05
CA PHE A 207 -22.13 -15.47 -11.04
C PHE A 207 -21.71 -16.94 -11.20
N PRO A 208 -20.98 -17.32 -12.27
CA PRO A 208 -20.62 -18.72 -12.54
C PRO A 208 -19.51 -19.26 -11.63
N GLY A 209 -18.85 -18.41 -10.86
CA GLY A 209 -17.78 -18.76 -9.93
C GLY A 209 -16.38 -18.51 -10.47
N PHE A 210 -15.40 -18.86 -9.64
CA PHE A 210 -13.97 -18.82 -10.00
C PHE A 210 -13.50 -20.22 -10.41
N THR A 211 -12.52 -20.30 -11.32
CA THR A 211 -11.76 -21.55 -11.53
C THR A 211 -10.83 -21.82 -10.35
N ALA A 212 -10.37 -23.08 -10.20
CA ALA A 212 -9.38 -23.41 -9.17
C ALA A 212 -8.09 -22.59 -9.28
N ARG A 213 -7.67 -22.25 -10.51
CA ARG A 213 -6.52 -21.38 -10.77
C ARG A 213 -6.75 -19.97 -10.23
N ALA A 214 -7.89 -19.37 -10.53
CA ALA A 214 -8.25 -18.04 -10.08
C ALA A 214 -8.40 -17.97 -8.56
N ALA A 215 -9.07 -18.96 -7.93
CA ALA A 215 -9.19 -19.06 -6.48
C ALA A 215 -7.81 -19.17 -5.80
N SER A 216 -6.91 -20.01 -6.34
CA SER A 216 -5.53 -20.13 -5.84
C SER A 216 -4.74 -18.82 -6.00
N ALA A 217 -4.98 -18.05 -7.06
CA ALA A 217 -4.34 -16.76 -7.27
C ALA A 217 -4.79 -15.74 -6.22
N LEU A 218 -6.11 -15.69 -5.93
CA LEU A 218 -6.66 -14.83 -4.86
C LEU A 218 -6.07 -15.15 -3.49
N LEU A 219 -5.93 -16.44 -3.14
CA LEU A 219 -5.38 -16.86 -1.85
C LEU A 219 -3.88 -16.57 -1.71
N ARG A 220 -3.11 -16.60 -2.81
CA ARG A 220 -1.65 -16.35 -2.78
C ARG A 220 -1.27 -14.89 -2.80
N HIS A 221 -2.17 -14.01 -3.17
CA HIS A 221 -1.87 -12.58 -3.24
C HIS A 221 -1.79 -11.98 -1.84
N HIS A 222 -0.84 -11.04 -1.62
CA HIS A 222 -0.54 -10.46 -0.31
C HIS A 222 -1.57 -9.43 0.19
N TRP A 223 -2.36 -8.86 -0.71
CA TRP A 223 -3.40 -7.86 -0.45
C TRP A 223 -2.92 -6.65 0.37
N PRO A 224 -1.93 -5.86 -0.10
CA PRO A 224 -1.47 -4.68 0.62
C PRO A 224 -2.58 -3.63 0.80
N GLY A 225 -3.57 -3.55 -0.10
CA GLY A 225 -4.77 -2.73 0.03
C GLY A 225 -5.95 -3.45 0.71
N ASN A 226 -5.72 -4.64 1.29
CA ASN A 226 -6.69 -5.41 2.05
C ASN A 226 -8.02 -5.65 1.32
N VAL A 227 -9.16 -5.54 2.02
CA VAL A 227 -10.51 -5.79 1.46
C VAL A 227 -10.86 -4.80 0.35
N ARG A 228 -10.36 -3.57 0.43
CA ARG A 228 -10.60 -2.57 -0.63
C ARG A 228 -9.93 -2.96 -1.94
N GLU A 229 -8.71 -3.47 -1.89
CA GLU A 229 -8.00 -3.98 -3.06
C GLU A 229 -8.68 -5.26 -3.59
N LEU A 230 -9.01 -6.21 -2.71
CA LEU A 230 -9.72 -7.43 -3.07
C LEU A 230 -11.02 -7.09 -3.81
N LYS A 231 -11.85 -6.20 -3.25
CA LYS A 231 -13.09 -5.76 -3.87
C LYS A 231 -12.86 -5.23 -5.29
N ASN A 232 -11.98 -4.24 -5.44
CA ASN A 232 -11.71 -3.62 -6.73
C ASN A 232 -11.16 -4.62 -7.77
N THR A 233 -10.32 -5.56 -7.32
CA THR A 233 -9.71 -6.58 -8.16
C THR A 233 -10.76 -7.59 -8.66
N VAL A 234 -11.64 -8.05 -7.77
CA VAL A 234 -12.73 -8.97 -8.12
C VAL A 234 -13.74 -8.31 -9.03
N GLU A 235 -14.23 -7.11 -8.68
CA GLU A 235 -15.19 -6.37 -9.51
C GLU A 235 -14.64 -6.13 -10.91
N ARG A 236 -13.38 -5.75 -11.05
CA ARG A 236 -12.69 -5.59 -12.34
C ARG A 236 -12.60 -6.89 -13.11
N SER A 237 -12.28 -8.00 -12.44
CA SER A 237 -12.19 -9.31 -13.10
C SER A 237 -13.54 -9.77 -13.63
N VAL A 238 -14.62 -9.54 -12.89
CA VAL A 238 -16.00 -9.83 -13.34
C VAL A 238 -16.38 -8.91 -14.50
N TYR A 239 -16.08 -7.62 -14.42
CA TYR A 239 -16.37 -6.65 -15.48
C TYR A 239 -15.65 -6.99 -16.79
N ARG A 240 -14.36 -7.37 -16.72
CA ARG A 240 -13.53 -7.71 -17.89
C ARG A 240 -13.83 -9.08 -18.50
N SER A 241 -14.64 -9.92 -17.83
CA SER A 241 -15.01 -11.23 -18.37
C SER A 241 -15.89 -11.07 -19.61
N GLU A 242 -15.42 -11.56 -20.76
CA GLU A 242 -16.11 -11.51 -22.05
C GLU A 242 -17.32 -12.44 -22.09
N ASP A 243 -17.20 -13.62 -21.48
CA ASP A 243 -18.28 -14.62 -21.38
C ASP A 243 -18.90 -14.58 -19.97
N PRO A 244 -20.16 -14.09 -19.85
CA PRO A 244 -20.83 -13.99 -18.55
C PRO A 244 -21.19 -15.36 -17.95
N ASP A 245 -21.23 -16.44 -18.73
CA ASP A 245 -21.58 -17.77 -18.29
C ASP A 245 -20.36 -18.65 -17.97
N ALA A 246 -19.16 -18.21 -18.33
CA ALA A 246 -17.91 -18.90 -18.02
C ALA A 246 -17.36 -18.49 -16.64
N LYS A 247 -16.77 -19.47 -15.93
CA LYS A 247 -16.05 -19.20 -14.66
C LYS A 247 -14.88 -18.27 -14.90
N ILE A 248 -14.65 -17.31 -13.98
CA ILE A 248 -13.51 -16.43 -14.02
C ILE A 248 -12.21 -17.25 -13.92
N ALA A 249 -11.42 -17.24 -14.97
CA ALA A 249 -10.16 -17.98 -15.05
C ALA A 249 -8.93 -17.16 -14.65
N GLU A 250 -8.99 -15.85 -14.91
CA GLU A 250 -7.89 -14.92 -14.67
C GLU A 250 -8.33 -13.75 -13.79
N ILE A 251 -7.46 -13.37 -12.85
CA ILE A 251 -7.69 -12.26 -11.94
C ILE A 251 -6.89 -11.05 -12.41
N ALA A 252 -7.57 -9.93 -12.63
CA ALA A 252 -6.97 -8.68 -13.08
C ALA A 252 -6.40 -7.89 -11.88
N PHE A 253 -5.23 -8.29 -11.37
CA PHE A 253 -4.58 -7.63 -10.21
C PHE A 253 -4.17 -6.20 -10.52
N ASP A 254 -3.48 -5.96 -11.65
CA ASP A 254 -3.03 -4.62 -12.04
C ASP A 254 -4.14 -3.90 -12.86
N PRO A 255 -4.68 -2.78 -12.33
CA PRO A 255 -5.63 -1.97 -13.09
C PRO A 255 -5.01 -1.27 -14.29
N PHE A 256 -3.68 -1.03 -14.25
CA PHE A 256 -2.92 -0.31 -15.25
C PHE A 256 -2.28 -1.23 -16.30
N ASP A 257 -2.60 -2.53 -16.27
CA ASP A 257 -2.14 -3.48 -17.28
C ASP A 257 -2.73 -3.11 -18.64
N SER A 258 -1.92 -2.41 -19.45
CA SER A 258 -2.25 -1.88 -20.76
C SER A 258 -0.98 -1.79 -21.61
N PRO A 259 -1.05 -2.10 -22.93
CA PRO A 259 0.06 -1.87 -23.83
C PRO A 259 0.43 -0.38 -23.97
N PHE A 260 -0.47 0.53 -23.56
CA PHE A 260 -0.31 2.00 -23.59
C PHE A 260 -0.05 2.58 -22.18
N ARG A 261 0.46 1.77 -21.26
CA ARG A 261 0.77 2.23 -19.89
C ARG A 261 1.74 3.42 -19.96
N LEU A 262 1.40 4.53 -19.28
CA LEU A 262 2.35 5.62 -19.03
C LEU A 262 3.44 5.09 -18.07
N ARG A 263 4.62 4.83 -18.61
CA ARG A 263 5.79 4.49 -17.81
C ARG A 263 6.47 5.78 -17.40
N ALA A 264 6.84 5.93 -16.14
CA ALA A 264 7.79 6.96 -15.74
C ALA A 264 9.13 6.66 -16.43
N GLU A 265 9.83 7.70 -16.92
CA GLU A 265 11.12 7.55 -17.65
C GLU A 265 12.17 6.71 -16.89
N ALA A 266 12.01 6.55 -15.55
CA ALA A 266 12.83 5.67 -14.71
C ALA A 266 12.62 4.15 -14.97
N ASP A 267 11.47 3.74 -15.53
CA ASP A 267 11.16 2.32 -15.80
C ASP A 267 11.69 1.84 -17.17
N GLU A 268 12.13 2.74 -18.05
CA GLU A 268 12.67 2.37 -19.36
C GLU A 268 14.08 1.77 -19.27
N GLU A 269 14.84 2.09 -18.21
CA GLU A 269 16.15 1.47 -17.97
C GLU A 269 16.05 0.03 -17.42
N GLU A 270 14.94 -0.34 -16.76
CA GLU A 270 14.73 -1.70 -16.22
C GLU A 270 14.08 -2.67 -17.22
N SER A 271 13.36 -2.19 -18.24
CA SER A 271 12.64 -3.06 -19.20
C SER A 271 13.53 -3.66 -20.30
N SER A 272 14.78 -3.23 -20.44
CA SER A 272 15.76 -3.83 -21.36
C SER A 272 16.70 -4.83 -20.68
N ALA A 273 16.52 -5.12 -19.38
CA ALA A 273 17.27 -6.13 -18.67
C ALA A 273 16.54 -7.48 -18.69
N PRO A 274 17.21 -8.60 -19.00
CA PRO A 274 16.64 -9.92 -18.83
C PRO A 274 16.32 -10.15 -17.36
N SER A 275 15.22 -10.89 -17.09
CA SER A 275 14.65 -11.24 -15.79
C SER A 275 15.68 -11.30 -14.65
N PRO A 276 15.37 -10.74 -13.45
CA PRO A 276 16.33 -10.69 -12.37
C PRO A 276 16.77 -12.11 -11.99
N PRO A 277 18.09 -12.36 -11.87
CA PRO A 277 18.55 -13.59 -11.25
C PRO A 277 18.04 -13.62 -9.80
N ALA A 278 17.59 -14.81 -9.39
CA ALA A 278 17.12 -15.13 -8.06
C ALA A 278 17.91 -14.42 -6.95
N ALA A 279 17.16 -13.97 -5.94
CA ALA A 279 17.57 -13.50 -4.62
C ALA A 279 19.10 -13.33 -4.44
N ARG A 280 19.54 -12.07 -4.29
CA ARG A 280 20.88 -11.77 -3.79
C ARG A 280 21.03 -12.46 -2.43
N ASP A 281 21.76 -13.56 -2.41
CA ASP A 281 22.16 -14.22 -1.17
C ASP A 281 22.84 -13.18 -0.27
N LYS A 282 22.22 -12.93 0.87
CA LYS A 282 22.87 -12.17 1.94
C LYS A 282 24.18 -12.88 2.26
N PRO A 283 25.33 -12.18 2.33
CA PRO A 283 26.60 -12.82 2.60
C PRO A 283 26.52 -13.62 3.90
N ARG A 284 26.73 -14.93 3.79
CA ARG A 284 26.82 -15.82 4.98
C ARG A 284 28.20 -15.67 5.58
N LEU A 285 28.26 -15.26 6.82
CA LEU A 285 29.51 -15.24 7.60
C LEU A 285 29.66 -16.57 8.37
N PRO A 286 30.89 -17.10 8.50
CA PRO A 286 32.18 -16.59 8.03
C PRO A 286 32.42 -16.85 6.54
N THR A 287 33.09 -15.91 5.84
CA THR A 287 33.51 -16.06 4.44
C THR A 287 34.92 -15.50 4.25
N ASP A 288 35.70 -16.08 3.34
CA ASP A 288 36.99 -15.51 2.95
C ASP A 288 36.74 -14.31 2.00
N LEU A 289 36.98 -13.10 2.52
CA LEU A 289 36.76 -11.86 1.78
C LEU A 289 37.59 -11.77 0.52
N LYS A 290 38.86 -12.31 0.53
CA LYS A 290 39.74 -12.25 -0.62
C LYS A 290 39.24 -13.15 -1.76
N GLU A 291 38.75 -14.34 -1.41
CA GLU A 291 38.20 -15.28 -2.38
C GLU A 291 36.91 -14.72 -3.02
N ARG A 292 36.04 -14.15 -2.19
CA ARG A 292 34.79 -13.54 -2.67
C ARG A 292 35.01 -12.31 -3.56
N LEU A 293 36.00 -11.48 -3.25
CA LEU A 293 36.39 -10.34 -4.10
C LEU A 293 36.97 -10.80 -5.43
N ALA A 294 37.77 -11.87 -5.43
CA ALA A 294 38.35 -12.44 -6.67
C ALA A 294 37.22 -13.02 -7.56
N GLU A 295 36.24 -13.73 -7.00
CA GLU A 295 35.09 -14.24 -7.75
C GLU A 295 34.28 -13.11 -8.38
N LEU A 296 34.03 -12.04 -7.64
CA LEU A 296 33.31 -10.86 -8.11
C LEU A 296 34.10 -10.15 -9.24
N GLU A 297 35.42 -9.98 -9.08
CA GLU A 297 36.30 -9.38 -10.07
C GLU A 297 36.28 -10.21 -11.37
N ILE A 298 36.37 -11.54 -11.29
CA ILE A 298 36.30 -12.46 -12.42
C ILE A 298 34.94 -12.32 -13.15
N SER A 299 33.86 -12.32 -12.42
CA SER A 299 32.50 -12.24 -12.98
C SER A 299 32.29 -10.92 -13.74
N LEU A 300 32.70 -9.79 -13.15
CA LEU A 300 32.59 -8.46 -13.75
C LEU A 300 33.45 -8.34 -15.02
N VAL A 301 34.70 -8.84 -14.99
CA VAL A 301 35.61 -8.79 -16.13
C VAL A 301 35.09 -9.63 -17.29
N ARG A 302 34.55 -10.84 -17.03
CA ARG A 302 33.94 -11.70 -18.06
C ARG A 302 32.73 -11.03 -18.71
N THR A 303 31.82 -10.52 -17.88
CA THR A 303 30.62 -9.82 -18.37
C THR A 303 30.97 -8.60 -19.22
N ALA A 304 32.00 -7.83 -18.82
CA ALA A 304 32.46 -6.67 -19.58
C ALA A 304 33.09 -7.08 -20.94
N LEU A 305 33.85 -8.18 -20.97
CA LEU A 305 34.39 -8.73 -22.21
C LEU A 305 33.30 -9.19 -23.19
N GLU A 306 32.32 -9.89 -22.70
CA GLU A 306 31.18 -10.36 -23.50
C GLU A 306 30.39 -9.18 -24.09
N LYS A 307 29.99 -8.19 -23.26
CA LYS A 307 29.29 -6.97 -23.71
C LYS A 307 30.13 -6.17 -24.72
N ALA A 308 31.46 -6.11 -24.55
CA ALA A 308 32.37 -5.43 -25.44
C ALA A 308 32.77 -6.28 -26.69
N ARG A 309 32.12 -7.43 -26.90
CA ARG A 309 32.48 -8.38 -27.98
C ARG A 309 34.00 -8.65 -28.05
N TYR A 310 34.61 -8.87 -26.89
CA TYR A 310 36.03 -9.10 -26.67
C TYR A 310 36.97 -7.95 -27.08
N ASN A 311 36.44 -6.74 -27.23
CA ASN A 311 37.26 -5.54 -27.38
C ASN A 311 37.71 -5.03 -26.01
N GLN A 312 38.96 -5.30 -25.66
CA GLN A 312 39.54 -5.01 -24.34
C GLN A 312 39.55 -3.51 -23.98
N ARG A 313 39.64 -2.59 -24.96
CA ARG A 313 39.58 -1.14 -24.69
C ARG A 313 38.17 -0.70 -24.28
N VAL A 314 37.18 -1.21 -24.96
CA VAL A 314 35.77 -0.95 -24.66
C VAL A 314 35.40 -1.60 -23.30
N ALA A 315 35.81 -2.84 -23.07
CA ALA A 315 35.59 -3.55 -21.81
C ALA A 315 36.21 -2.83 -20.60
N ALA A 316 37.44 -2.30 -20.76
CA ALA A 316 38.08 -1.47 -19.73
C ALA A 316 37.25 -0.22 -19.40
N GLY A 317 36.71 0.47 -20.42
CA GLY A 317 35.86 1.63 -20.25
C GLY A 317 34.57 1.31 -19.51
N LEU A 318 33.93 0.16 -19.76
CA LEU A 318 32.71 -0.29 -19.07
C LEU A 318 32.92 -0.53 -17.57
N LEU A 319 34.14 -0.84 -17.15
CA LEU A 319 34.50 -1.05 -15.74
C LEU A 319 35.19 0.17 -15.10
N GLY A 320 35.30 1.31 -15.79
CA GLY A 320 36.03 2.49 -15.30
C GLY A 320 37.50 2.28 -15.10
N LEU A 321 38.10 1.26 -15.79
CA LEU A 321 39.52 0.92 -15.68
C LEU A 321 40.31 1.45 -16.87
N THR A 322 41.59 1.74 -16.62
CA THR A 322 42.52 1.97 -17.73
C THR A 322 42.81 0.63 -18.45
N TYR A 323 43.17 0.70 -19.73
CA TYR A 323 43.50 -0.50 -20.52
C TYR A 323 44.59 -1.37 -19.85
N HIS A 324 45.59 -0.75 -19.22
CA HIS A 324 46.67 -1.46 -18.51
C HIS A 324 46.19 -2.18 -17.26
N GLN A 325 45.27 -1.55 -16.46
CA GLN A 325 44.66 -2.16 -15.30
C GLN A 325 43.79 -3.36 -15.70
N PHE A 326 42.94 -3.19 -16.70
CA PHE A 326 42.11 -4.27 -17.24
C PHE A 326 42.92 -5.47 -17.72
N ARG A 327 44.00 -5.24 -18.43
CA ARG A 327 44.95 -6.30 -18.86
C ARG A 327 45.64 -6.99 -17.68
N GLY A 328 45.91 -6.25 -16.62
CA GLY A 328 46.40 -6.77 -15.34
C GLY A 328 45.42 -7.75 -14.69
N CYS A 329 44.10 -7.40 -14.65
CA CYS A 329 43.05 -8.28 -14.16
C CYS A 329 42.92 -9.57 -14.99
N LEU A 330 42.91 -9.45 -16.32
CA LEU A 330 42.87 -10.62 -17.21
C LEU A 330 44.04 -11.61 -16.95
N LYS A 331 45.24 -11.07 -16.73
CA LYS A 331 46.44 -11.88 -16.48
C LYS A 331 46.44 -12.48 -15.07
N ARG A 332 45.93 -11.76 -14.07
CA ARG A 332 45.86 -12.22 -12.68
C ARG A 332 44.91 -13.38 -12.51
N HIS A 333 43.78 -13.37 -13.23
CA HIS A 333 42.70 -14.35 -13.12
C HIS A 333 42.67 -15.36 -14.28
N ASP A 334 43.71 -15.39 -15.14
CA ASP A 334 43.84 -16.27 -16.30
C ASP A 334 42.57 -16.30 -17.20
N ILE A 335 41.98 -15.13 -17.43
CA ILE A 335 40.76 -15.01 -18.24
C ILE A 335 41.14 -14.91 -19.73
N PRO A 336 40.63 -15.81 -20.61
CA PRO A 336 40.95 -15.79 -22.03
C PRO A 336 40.41 -14.51 -22.69
N SER A 337 41.27 -13.86 -23.46
CA SER A 337 40.98 -12.59 -24.16
C SER A 337 40.16 -12.76 -25.45
N ARG A 338 39.72 -13.98 -25.78
CA ARG A 338 38.92 -14.37 -26.96
C ARG A 338 38.01 -15.53 -26.62
N PRO A 339 36.83 -15.68 -27.28
CA PRO A 339 35.96 -16.83 -27.06
C PRO A 339 36.68 -18.13 -27.46
N ASP A 340 36.52 -19.19 -26.65
CA ASP A 340 36.97 -20.52 -26.97
C ASP A 340 36.31 -20.99 -28.29
N GLY A 341 37.13 -21.17 -29.33
CA GLY A 341 36.65 -21.64 -30.65
C GLY A 341 37.19 -20.87 -31.87
N ALA A 342 37.94 -19.78 -31.72
CA ALA A 342 38.50 -19.04 -32.86
C ALA A 342 39.85 -19.61 -33.29
N VAL A 343 39.79 -20.54 -34.23
CA VAL A 343 40.96 -21.10 -34.93
C VAL A 343 41.83 -19.99 -35.55
N ARG A 344 43.13 -20.02 -35.25
CA ARG A 344 44.14 -19.13 -35.81
C ARG A 344 44.15 -19.22 -37.34
N ARG A 345 43.57 -18.29 -38.08
CA ARG A 345 43.91 -18.07 -39.48
C ARG A 345 45.30 -17.44 -39.56
N GLN A 346 46.33 -18.25 -39.86
CA GLN A 346 47.64 -17.79 -40.24
C GLN A 346 47.57 -17.07 -41.60
N SER A 347 47.72 -15.75 -41.58
CA SER A 347 47.98 -14.99 -42.81
C SER A 347 49.39 -15.25 -43.29
N ARG A 348 49.57 -16.20 -44.22
CA ARG A 348 50.78 -16.29 -45.06
C ARG A 348 50.84 -15.05 -45.96
N ARG A 349 51.69 -14.10 -45.61
CA ARG A 349 52.18 -13.08 -46.57
C ARG A 349 53.07 -13.79 -47.64
N ARG A 350 52.57 -13.94 -48.87
CA ARG A 350 53.35 -14.19 -50.04
C ARG A 350 54.08 -12.90 -50.44
N ARG A 351 55.43 -12.95 -50.52
CA ARG A 351 56.25 -11.96 -51.20
C ARG A 351 56.03 -12.12 -52.72
N PRO A 352 55.93 -11.05 -53.49
CA PRO A 352 56.01 -11.16 -54.95
C PRO A 352 57.47 -11.34 -55.39
N ALA A 353 57.67 -12.30 -56.30
CA ALA A 353 58.93 -12.56 -56.98
C ALA A 353 59.17 -11.50 -58.06
N ALA A 354 60.44 -11.08 -58.22
CA ALA A 354 60.91 -10.21 -59.22
C ALA A 354 60.95 -10.92 -60.61
N THR A 355 60.49 -10.18 -61.60
CA THR A 355 60.63 -10.58 -63.04
C THR A 355 61.96 -10.09 -63.60
N PRO A 356 62.72 -10.89 -64.35
CA PRO A 356 63.86 -10.39 -65.09
C PRO A 356 63.44 -9.86 -66.47
N ALA A 357 64.13 -8.84 -66.89
CA ALA A 357 64.09 -8.29 -68.22
C ALA A 357 64.69 -9.24 -69.25
N GLU A 358 64.08 -9.33 -70.42
CA GLU A 358 64.76 -9.76 -71.65
C GLU A 358 64.34 -8.88 -72.80
N THR A 359 65.37 -8.43 -73.42
CA THR A 359 65.58 -7.84 -74.73
C THR A 359 65.03 -8.71 -75.86
N ASP A 360 64.31 -8.17 -76.77
CA ASP A 360 64.52 -7.83 -78.18
C ASP A 360 63.24 -7.24 -78.77
#